data_870024c601faf4b487474aed1dbfc572
#
_entry.id   870024c601faf4b487474aed1dbfc572
#
_cell.length_a   1.000
_cell.length_b   1.000
_cell.length_c   1.000
_cell.angle_alpha   90.00
_cell.angle_beta   90.00
_cell.angle_gamma   90.00
#
_symmetry.space_group_name_H-M   'P 1'
#
loop_
_entity.id
_entity.type
_entity.pdbx_description
1 polymer ?
#
loop_
_entity_poly.entity_id
_entity_poly.type
_entity_poly.pdbx_seq_one_letter_code
_entity_poly.pdbx_strand_id
1 'polypeptide(L)'
;MMTAAVSRRVQELAAQGTAFVTATVVRAQRPTSAQAGNVALVLGDGTIEGFVGGECAQQSVRVYALQALATGEAILLRIVPDGPPVAPDDPGREIENDEGAVTVENPCLSGGAIEVFLEPALPAPRVLVVGDSPVAAAVRSLGAELGLNVIVVEAGAPDPAPGDLAVVVAAHGRNELHTLRRGLETGVPYIGLVASPKRGAGVLAELRTDGVAGEQLERIDVPAGIDIGSRTPAEIALSILATIVAVRRGQDAELPHHAHVPAAASTAGPSAPALAIDPICGMTVAAVAASPSVQFEGETVYFCCEGCKSKFEQQHELAVGA
;
A
#
# COMPACT_ATOMS: atom_id res chain seq x y z
N MET A 1 23.04 -13.68 2.25
CA MET A 1 22.83 -14.32 0.93
C MET A 1 21.42 -14.91 0.94
N MET A 2 20.55 -14.50 0.00
CA MET A 2 19.17 -14.98 -0.08
C MET A 2 19.21 -16.51 -0.27
N THR A 3 18.58 -17.25 0.64
CA THR A 3 18.54 -18.72 0.54
C THR A 3 17.59 -19.15 -0.58
N ALA A 4 17.78 -20.33 -1.16
CA ALA A 4 16.88 -20.85 -2.18
C ALA A 4 15.41 -20.94 -1.71
N ALA A 5 15.19 -21.12 -0.40
CA ALA A 5 13.86 -21.12 0.20
C ALA A 5 13.22 -19.72 0.15
N VAL A 6 13.94 -18.67 0.54
CA VAL A 6 13.45 -17.30 0.49
C VAL A 6 13.18 -16.88 -0.96
N SER A 7 14.07 -17.19 -1.90
CA SER A 7 13.85 -16.88 -3.33
C SER A 7 12.60 -17.55 -3.88
N ARG A 8 12.34 -18.80 -3.52
CA ARG A 8 11.11 -19.50 -3.91
C ARG A 8 9.87 -18.82 -3.32
N ARG A 9 9.92 -18.47 -2.04
CA ARG A 9 8.80 -17.82 -1.36
C ARG A 9 8.48 -16.45 -1.96
N VAL A 10 9.49 -15.67 -2.33
CA VAL A 10 9.32 -14.40 -3.09
C VAL A 10 8.58 -14.64 -4.40
N GLN A 11 8.96 -15.67 -5.16
CA GLN A 11 8.28 -16.00 -6.42
C GLN A 11 6.82 -16.43 -6.20
N GLU A 12 6.55 -17.22 -5.17
CA GLU A 12 5.19 -17.64 -4.80
C GLU A 12 4.31 -16.45 -4.44
N LEU A 13 4.79 -15.54 -3.58
CA LEU A 13 4.06 -14.34 -3.17
C LEU A 13 3.80 -13.41 -4.36
N ALA A 14 4.81 -13.19 -5.20
CA ALA A 14 4.67 -12.39 -6.40
C ALA A 14 3.65 -12.99 -7.39
N ALA A 15 3.67 -14.31 -7.59
CA ALA A 15 2.70 -15.01 -8.45
C ALA A 15 1.26 -14.95 -7.89
N GLN A 16 1.10 -14.88 -6.57
CA GLN A 16 -0.18 -14.72 -5.90
C GLN A 16 -0.67 -13.26 -5.86
N GLY A 17 0.16 -12.30 -6.31
CA GLY A 17 -0.14 -10.87 -6.18
C GLY A 17 -0.20 -10.40 -4.72
N THR A 18 0.52 -11.08 -3.81
CA THR A 18 0.57 -10.73 -2.39
C THR A 18 1.67 -9.71 -2.15
N ALA A 19 1.33 -8.58 -1.52
CA ALA A 19 2.31 -7.57 -1.11
C ALA A 19 3.18 -8.09 0.04
N PHE A 20 4.48 -7.82 -0.02
CA PHE A 20 5.45 -8.16 1.03
C PHE A 20 6.65 -7.20 1.01
N VAL A 21 7.44 -7.20 2.06
CA VAL A 21 8.73 -6.50 2.12
C VAL A 21 9.85 -7.51 2.24
N THR A 22 10.90 -7.32 1.44
CA THR A 22 12.17 -8.02 1.64
C THR A 22 13.02 -7.19 2.61
N ALA A 23 13.25 -7.72 3.81
CA ALA A 23 14.10 -7.12 4.82
C ALA A 23 15.49 -7.76 4.75
N THR A 24 16.51 -6.98 4.36
CA THR A 24 17.89 -7.47 4.24
C THR A 24 18.79 -6.76 5.24
N VAL A 25 19.44 -7.50 6.13
CA VAL A 25 20.47 -6.96 7.03
C VAL A 25 21.69 -6.57 6.18
N VAL A 26 21.97 -5.27 6.08
CA VAL A 26 23.12 -4.75 5.32
C VAL A 26 24.33 -4.54 6.22
N ARG A 27 24.12 -4.27 7.50
CA ARG A 27 25.17 -4.12 8.49
C ARG A 27 24.74 -4.65 9.85
N ALA A 28 25.67 -5.28 10.58
CA ALA A 28 25.44 -5.76 11.94
C ALA A 28 26.67 -5.48 12.79
N GLN A 29 26.48 -4.78 13.90
CA GLN A 29 27.52 -4.45 14.88
C GLN A 29 27.26 -5.22 16.18
N ARG A 30 28.25 -5.99 16.62
CA ARG A 30 28.16 -6.82 17.84
C ARG A 30 27.98 -5.94 19.11
N PRO A 31 27.29 -6.47 20.11
CA PRO A 31 26.69 -7.81 20.18
C PRO A 31 25.29 -7.87 19.53
N THR A 32 25.12 -8.72 18.53
CA THR A 32 23.83 -9.02 17.88
C THR A 32 23.84 -10.43 17.33
N SER A 33 22.69 -11.09 17.27
CA SER A 33 22.51 -12.38 16.60
C SER A 33 22.39 -12.25 15.09
N ALA A 34 22.09 -11.03 14.58
CA ALA A 34 22.00 -10.75 13.14
C ALA A 34 23.40 -10.74 12.48
N GLN A 35 23.43 -11.08 11.21
CA GLN A 35 24.60 -11.02 10.37
C GLN A 35 24.25 -10.34 9.05
N ALA A 36 25.17 -9.56 8.48
CA ALA A 36 25.00 -8.97 7.16
C ALA A 36 24.70 -10.09 6.14
N GLY A 37 23.65 -9.85 5.32
CA GLY A 37 23.12 -10.83 4.39
C GLY A 37 22.01 -11.74 4.96
N ASN A 38 21.62 -11.62 6.25
CA ASN A 38 20.38 -12.22 6.72
C ASN A 38 19.19 -11.57 6.02
N VAL A 39 18.19 -12.36 5.69
CA VAL A 39 16.99 -11.94 4.97
C VAL A 39 15.74 -12.50 5.64
N ALA A 40 14.72 -11.67 5.73
CA ALA A 40 13.36 -12.07 6.06
C ALA A 40 12.36 -11.43 5.10
N LEU A 41 11.18 -12.01 5.00
CA LEU A 41 10.02 -11.45 4.32
C LEU A 41 9.02 -10.99 5.38
N VAL A 42 8.48 -9.79 5.20
CA VAL A 42 7.42 -9.27 6.06
C VAL A 42 6.15 -9.15 5.24
N LEU A 43 5.11 -9.85 5.66
CA LEU A 43 3.81 -9.86 5.00
C LEU A 43 2.94 -8.68 5.47
N GLY A 44 1.86 -8.40 4.74
CA GLY A 44 0.94 -7.29 5.05
C GLY A 44 0.21 -7.43 6.40
N ASP A 45 0.11 -8.63 6.96
CA ASP A 45 -0.42 -8.92 8.30
C ASP A 45 0.62 -8.75 9.42
N GLY A 46 1.87 -8.40 9.08
CA GLY A 46 3.00 -8.28 10.01
C GLY A 46 3.73 -9.58 10.28
N THR A 47 3.36 -10.68 9.66
CA THR A 47 4.09 -11.96 9.78
C THR A 47 5.50 -11.82 9.20
N ILE A 48 6.52 -12.32 9.93
CA ILE A 48 7.91 -12.32 9.49
C ILE A 48 8.34 -13.77 9.20
N GLU A 49 8.70 -14.04 7.96
CA GLU A 49 9.26 -15.32 7.50
C GLU A 49 10.76 -15.17 7.27
N GLY A 50 11.61 -15.81 8.07
CA GLY A 50 13.06 -15.70 7.97
C GLY A 50 13.71 -15.13 9.23
N PHE A 51 14.87 -14.45 9.08
CA PHE A 51 15.61 -13.96 10.25
C PHE A 51 16.35 -12.65 9.95
N VAL A 52 16.14 -11.63 10.79
CA VAL A 52 16.80 -10.32 10.72
C VAL A 52 17.36 -9.85 12.09
N GLY A 53 17.30 -10.70 13.09
CA GLY A 53 17.76 -10.40 14.46
C GLY A 53 16.84 -10.96 15.52
N GLY A 54 17.07 -10.62 16.80
CA GLY A 54 16.23 -11.01 17.92
C GLY A 54 14.85 -10.32 17.88
N GLU A 55 13.96 -10.72 18.81
CA GLU A 55 12.55 -10.28 18.84
C GLU A 55 12.39 -8.75 18.82
N CYS A 56 13.22 -8.03 19.59
CA CYS A 56 13.15 -6.57 19.63
C CYS A 56 13.45 -5.94 18.25
N ALA A 57 14.47 -6.44 17.54
CA ALA A 57 14.79 -5.99 16.20
C ALA A 57 13.67 -6.34 15.19
N GLN A 58 13.06 -7.53 15.33
CA GLN A 58 11.92 -7.92 14.51
C GLN A 58 10.72 -6.99 14.67
N GLN A 59 10.47 -6.45 15.86
CA GLN A 59 9.38 -5.48 16.07
C GLN A 59 9.63 -4.18 15.32
N SER A 60 10.83 -3.60 15.42
CA SER A 60 11.18 -2.40 14.66
C SER A 60 11.08 -2.67 13.14
N VAL A 61 11.61 -3.82 12.67
CA VAL A 61 11.49 -4.23 11.27
C VAL A 61 10.03 -4.37 10.84
N ARG A 62 9.16 -4.94 11.68
CA ARG A 62 7.73 -5.08 11.38
C ARG A 62 7.05 -3.73 11.18
N VAL A 63 7.26 -2.79 12.11
CA VAL A 63 6.66 -1.44 12.04
C VAL A 63 7.04 -0.76 10.72
N TYR A 64 8.33 -0.67 10.43
CA TYR A 64 8.81 0.07 9.26
C TYR A 64 8.62 -0.68 7.94
N ALA A 65 8.58 -2.02 7.97
CA ALA A 65 8.19 -2.80 6.79
C ALA A 65 6.73 -2.56 6.41
N LEU A 66 5.80 -2.51 7.38
CA LEU A 66 4.41 -2.19 7.12
C LEU A 66 4.24 -0.74 6.65
N GLN A 67 5.05 0.19 7.14
CA GLN A 67 5.10 1.56 6.62
C GLN A 67 5.61 1.58 5.17
N ALA A 68 6.68 0.85 4.84
CA ALA A 68 7.19 0.72 3.47
C ALA A 68 6.14 0.13 2.52
N LEU A 69 5.32 -0.85 2.98
CA LEU A 69 4.19 -1.37 2.19
C LEU A 69 3.11 -0.30 1.95
N ALA A 70 2.83 0.54 2.94
CA ALA A 70 1.82 1.59 2.82
C ALA A 70 2.24 2.72 1.88
N THR A 71 3.52 3.13 1.92
CA THR A 71 4.06 4.20 1.07
C THR A 71 4.52 3.71 -0.30
N GLY A 72 4.88 2.43 -0.41
CA GLY A 72 5.53 1.87 -1.61
C GLY A 72 6.99 2.30 -1.76
N GLU A 73 7.59 2.90 -0.73
CA GLU A 73 8.97 3.40 -0.73
C GLU A 73 9.88 2.50 0.09
N ALA A 74 11.11 2.30 -0.41
CA ALA A 74 12.12 1.54 0.31
C ALA A 74 12.67 2.39 1.48
N ILE A 75 12.98 1.72 2.60
CA ILE A 75 13.48 2.35 3.83
C ILE A 75 14.80 1.69 4.23
N LEU A 76 15.83 2.49 4.52
CA LEU A 76 17.00 2.02 5.24
C LEU A 76 16.78 2.24 6.75
N LEU A 77 16.47 1.16 7.45
CA LEU A 77 16.21 1.18 8.91
C LEU A 77 17.51 0.96 9.67
N ARG A 78 17.88 1.91 10.53
CA ARG A 78 18.99 1.81 11.48
C ARG A 78 18.44 1.60 12.88
N ILE A 79 18.75 0.49 13.50
CA ILE A 79 18.34 0.15 14.86
C ILE A 79 19.58 0.28 15.76
N VAL A 80 19.54 1.22 16.72
CA VAL A 80 20.65 1.51 17.62
C VAL A 80 20.25 1.25 19.09
N PRO A 81 21.17 0.76 19.94
CA PRO A 81 20.84 0.32 21.31
C PRO A 81 20.66 1.45 22.32
N ASP A 82 21.26 2.62 22.09
CA ASP A 82 21.38 3.69 23.09
C ASP A 82 20.75 5.00 22.60
N GLY A 83 19.66 5.40 23.27
CA GLY A 83 19.10 6.73 23.24
C GLY A 83 18.56 7.12 24.61
N PRO A 84 18.34 8.42 24.91
CA PRO A 84 17.69 8.82 26.15
C PRO A 84 16.30 8.19 26.25
N PRO A 85 15.82 7.83 27.46
CA PRO A 85 14.52 7.20 27.63
C PRO A 85 13.43 8.07 27.00
N VAL A 86 12.64 7.47 26.14
CA VAL A 86 11.52 8.12 25.44
C VAL A 86 10.46 8.50 26.45
N ALA A 87 9.98 9.75 26.39
CA ALA A 87 8.83 10.18 27.19
C ALA A 87 7.56 9.42 26.71
N PRO A 88 6.61 9.12 27.62
CA PRO A 88 5.42 8.30 27.30
C PRO A 88 4.55 8.83 26.15
N ASP A 89 4.71 10.11 25.79
CA ASP A 89 3.87 10.81 24.83
C ASP A 89 4.51 10.95 23.41
N ASP A 90 5.71 10.37 23.18
CA ASP A 90 6.42 10.47 21.91
C ASP A 90 6.56 9.06 21.27
N PRO A 91 5.80 8.73 20.21
CA PRO A 91 5.87 7.44 19.56
C PRO A 91 7.19 7.30 18.79
N GLY A 92 8.24 6.82 19.49
CA GLY A 92 9.56 6.50 18.92
C GLY A 92 10.17 7.69 18.18
N ARG A 93 11.05 8.44 18.87
CA ARG A 93 11.74 9.57 18.28
C ARG A 93 12.49 9.12 17.03
N GLU A 94 11.96 9.50 15.85
CA GLU A 94 12.72 9.50 14.61
C GLU A 94 13.88 10.48 14.80
N ILE A 95 15.08 9.94 15.00
CA ILE A 95 16.29 10.76 15.00
C ILE A 95 16.67 10.96 13.53
N GLU A 96 16.41 12.17 13.04
CA GLU A 96 16.81 12.69 11.73
C GLU A 96 16.64 11.71 10.55
N ASN A 97 15.66 12.01 9.70
CA ASN A 97 15.56 11.49 8.36
C ASN A 97 16.68 12.11 7.50
N ASP A 98 17.83 11.44 7.45
CA ASP A 98 18.67 11.53 6.28
C ASP A 98 17.89 10.91 5.12
N GLU A 99 17.84 11.54 3.96
CA GLU A 99 17.03 11.13 2.81
C GLU A 99 17.00 9.60 2.63
N GLY A 100 15.86 8.96 2.93
CA GLY A 100 15.65 7.51 2.80
C GLY A 100 16.17 6.62 3.94
N ALA A 101 16.73 7.17 5.03
CA ALA A 101 17.15 6.40 6.21
C ALA A 101 16.38 6.81 7.45
N VAL A 102 15.84 5.83 8.18
CA VAL A 102 15.15 6.00 9.46
C VAL A 102 15.99 5.39 10.56
N THR A 103 16.33 6.17 11.60
CA THR A 103 17.05 5.68 12.78
C THR A 103 16.07 5.53 13.93
N VAL A 104 16.06 4.36 14.55
CA VAL A 104 15.22 4.05 15.72
C VAL A 104 16.08 3.58 16.87
N GLU A 105 15.73 4.07 18.04
CA GLU A 105 16.32 3.62 19.29
C GLU A 105 15.55 2.38 19.77
N ASN A 106 16.29 1.33 20.04
CA ASN A 106 15.72 0.11 20.56
C ASN A 106 16.45 -0.26 21.85
N PRO A 107 15.82 -0.08 23.03
CA PRO A 107 16.44 -0.31 24.33
C PRO A 107 16.69 -1.79 24.63
N CYS A 108 16.97 -2.59 23.61
CA CYS A 108 17.24 -4.00 23.75
C CYS A 108 18.54 -4.22 24.56
N LEU A 109 18.46 -5.09 25.56
CA LEU A 109 19.57 -5.45 26.45
C LEU A 109 20.79 -6.05 25.72
N SER A 110 20.67 -6.41 24.44
CA SER A 110 21.78 -6.96 23.65
C SER A 110 22.83 -5.93 23.21
N GLY A 111 22.50 -4.64 23.18
CA GLY A 111 23.45 -3.54 22.93
C GLY A 111 24.07 -3.51 21.52
N GLY A 112 23.60 -4.29 20.57
CA GLY A 112 24.10 -4.30 19.20
C GLY A 112 23.30 -3.39 18.27
N ALA A 113 23.97 -2.80 17.26
CA ALA A 113 23.31 -2.02 16.20
C ALA A 113 23.19 -2.82 14.91
N ILE A 114 22.07 -2.63 14.19
CA ILE A 114 21.86 -3.24 12.87
C ILE A 114 21.27 -2.22 11.90
N GLU A 115 21.64 -2.37 10.62
CA GLU A 115 21.02 -1.64 9.53
C GLU A 115 20.32 -2.67 8.62
N VAL A 116 19.05 -2.41 8.33
CA VAL A 116 18.20 -3.29 7.54
C VAL A 116 17.60 -2.50 6.37
N PHE A 117 17.83 -2.96 5.17
CA PHE A 117 17.19 -2.42 3.99
C PHE A 117 15.83 -3.10 3.81
N LEU A 118 14.78 -2.30 3.77
CA LEU A 118 13.38 -2.71 3.61
C LEU A 118 12.93 -2.35 2.20
N GLU A 119 12.74 -3.36 1.36
CA GLU A 119 12.34 -3.19 -0.03
C GLU A 119 10.93 -3.74 -0.23
N PRO A 120 9.90 -2.87 -0.44
CA PRO A 120 8.54 -3.31 -0.65
C PRO A 120 8.35 -3.87 -2.06
N ALA A 121 7.68 -5.01 -2.16
CA ALA A 121 7.21 -5.63 -3.38
C ALA A 121 5.68 -5.56 -3.40
N LEU A 122 5.14 -4.61 -4.17
CA LEU A 122 3.70 -4.42 -4.32
C LEU A 122 3.22 -5.08 -5.62
N PRO A 123 2.02 -5.68 -5.63
CA PRO A 123 1.42 -6.14 -6.87
C PRO A 123 1.19 -4.96 -7.82
N ALA A 124 1.32 -5.21 -9.11
CA ALA A 124 1.04 -4.19 -10.10
C ALA A 124 -0.42 -3.70 -9.97
N PRO A 125 -0.65 -2.38 -9.83
CA PRO A 125 -2.00 -1.83 -9.67
C PRO A 125 -2.89 -2.20 -10.85
N ARG A 126 -4.10 -2.67 -10.57
CA ARG A 126 -5.05 -3.11 -11.60
C ARG A 126 -5.77 -1.91 -12.21
N VAL A 127 -5.79 -1.86 -13.56
CA VAL A 127 -6.55 -0.93 -14.37
C VAL A 127 -7.51 -1.74 -15.24
N LEU A 128 -8.80 -1.58 -15.03
CA LEU A 128 -9.83 -2.22 -15.82
C LEU A 128 -10.19 -1.35 -17.03
N VAL A 129 -10.04 -1.86 -18.23
CA VAL A 129 -10.43 -1.19 -19.47
C VAL A 129 -11.58 -1.96 -20.12
N VAL A 130 -12.74 -1.34 -20.25
CA VAL A 130 -13.94 -1.95 -20.84
C VAL A 130 -14.10 -1.49 -22.27
N GLY A 131 -14.05 -2.42 -23.21
CA GLY A 131 -14.18 -2.22 -24.66
C GLY A 131 -13.01 -2.78 -25.44
N ASP A 132 -13.21 -2.94 -26.74
CA ASP A 132 -12.29 -3.51 -27.72
C ASP A 132 -11.70 -2.47 -28.69
N SER A 133 -11.78 -1.18 -28.29
CA SER A 133 -11.34 -0.07 -29.15
C SER A 133 -9.81 -0.01 -29.30
N PRO A 134 -9.31 0.67 -30.38
CA PRO A 134 -7.87 0.93 -30.51
C PRO A 134 -7.27 1.69 -29.33
N VAL A 135 -8.06 2.51 -28.62
CA VAL A 135 -7.64 3.18 -27.38
C VAL A 135 -7.43 2.17 -26.27
N ALA A 136 -8.34 1.21 -26.10
CA ALA A 136 -8.19 0.15 -25.09
C ALA A 136 -6.91 -0.67 -25.32
N ALA A 137 -6.61 -1.02 -26.57
CA ALA A 137 -5.37 -1.71 -26.93
C ALA A 137 -4.12 -0.87 -26.62
N ALA A 138 -4.17 0.43 -26.88
CA ALA A 138 -3.07 1.36 -26.61
C ALA A 138 -2.86 1.56 -25.10
N VAL A 139 -3.93 1.69 -24.29
CA VAL A 139 -3.86 1.76 -22.83
C VAL A 139 -3.21 0.50 -22.26
N ARG A 140 -3.55 -0.69 -22.77
CA ARG A 140 -2.93 -1.95 -22.33
C ARG A 140 -1.43 -1.97 -22.63
N SER A 141 -1.04 -1.62 -23.86
CA SER A 141 0.35 -1.66 -24.28
C SER A 141 1.22 -0.69 -23.49
N LEU A 142 0.82 0.58 -23.40
CA LEU A 142 1.57 1.62 -22.68
C LEU A 142 1.52 1.44 -21.16
N GLY A 143 0.38 0.96 -20.65
CA GLY A 143 0.22 0.72 -19.21
C GLY A 143 1.14 -0.38 -18.68
N ALA A 144 1.44 -1.40 -19.49
CA ALA A 144 2.39 -2.46 -19.13
C ALA A 144 3.80 -1.88 -18.88
N GLU A 145 4.25 -0.94 -19.72
CA GLU A 145 5.55 -0.26 -19.56
C GLU A 145 5.61 0.61 -18.29
N LEU A 146 4.44 1.05 -17.80
CA LEU A 146 4.29 1.80 -16.55
C LEU A 146 4.13 0.91 -15.31
N GLY A 147 4.27 -0.40 -15.46
CA GLY A 147 4.10 -1.37 -14.38
C GLY A 147 2.66 -1.48 -13.88
N LEU A 148 1.67 -1.24 -14.75
CA LEU A 148 0.25 -1.42 -14.46
C LEU A 148 -0.25 -2.78 -14.96
N ASN A 149 -1.11 -3.42 -14.18
CA ASN A 149 -1.83 -4.62 -14.60
C ASN A 149 -3.11 -4.20 -15.34
N VAL A 150 -2.99 -3.95 -16.64
CA VAL A 150 -4.12 -3.51 -17.47
C VAL A 150 -4.91 -4.71 -18.01
N ILE A 151 -6.13 -4.86 -17.51
CA ILE A 151 -7.07 -5.89 -17.93
C ILE A 151 -8.09 -5.28 -18.91
N VAL A 152 -8.00 -5.67 -20.17
CA VAL A 152 -8.99 -5.28 -21.19
C VAL A 152 -10.07 -6.35 -21.26
N VAL A 153 -11.32 -5.92 -21.10
CA VAL A 153 -12.47 -6.81 -21.11
C VAL A 153 -13.51 -6.32 -22.12
N GLU A 154 -14.23 -7.25 -22.70
CA GLU A 154 -15.42 -6.93 -23.49
C GLU A 154 -16.57 -6.52 -22.56
N ALA A 155 -17.56 -5.83 -23.11
CA ALA A 155 -18.74 -5.42 -22.37
C ALA A 155 -19.38 -6.61 -21.65
N GLY A 156 -19.47 -6.53 -20.31
CA GLY A 156 -20.22 -7.51 -19.50
C GLY A 156 -19.41 -8.40 -18.56
N ALA A 157 -18.06 -8.28 -18.48
CA ALA A 157 -17.26 -9.03 -17.49
C ALA A 157 -15.80 -8.52 -17.45
N PRO A 158 -15.10 -8.64 -16.32
CA PRO A 158 -15.59 -8.56 -14.95
C PRO A 158 -15.96 -7.13 -14.56
N ASP A 159 -16.74 -6.96 -13.50
CA ASP A 159 -17.05 -5.65 -12.92
C ASP A 159 -15.81 -5.01 -12.26
N PRO A 160 -15.81 -3.66 -12.13
CA PRO A 160 -14.88 -2.96 -11.24
C PRO A 160 -14.90 -3.54 -9.83
N ALA A 161 -13.74 -3.72 -9.23
CA ALA A 161 -13.60 -4.29 -7.90
C ALA A 161 -12.96 -3.29 -6.93
N PRO A 162 -13.24 -3.40 -5.62
CA PRO A 162 -12.49 -2.66 -4.61
C PRO A 162 -10.98 -2.95 -4.76
N GLY A 163 -10.17 -1.89 -4.75
CA GLY A 163 -8.72 -1.99 -4.95
C GLY A 163 -8.26 -1.84 -6.42
N ASP A 164 -9.17 -1.70 -7.37
CA ASP A 164 -8.80 -1.23 -8.71
C ASP A 164 -8.30 0.21 -8.64
N LEU A 165 -7.17 0.48 -9.30
CA LEU A 165 -6.64 1.84 -9.41
C LEU A 165 -7.50 2.70 -10.33
N ALA A 166 -7.96 2.11 -11.43
CA ALA A 166 -8.71 2.85 -12.44
C ALA A 166 -9.69 1.95 -13.20
N VAL A 167 -10.76 2.59 -13.68
CA VAL A 167 -11.68 2.05 -14.68
C VAL A 167 -11.72 2.99 -15.87
N VAL A 168 -11.46 2.47 -17.06
CA VAL A 168 -11.53 3.21 -18.31
C VAL A 168 -12.58 2.58 -19.20
N VAL A 169 -13.64 3.33 -19.51
CA VAL A 169 -14.69 2.88 -20.41
C VAL A 169 -14.40 3.39 -21.83
N ALA A 170 -13.96 2.49 -22.69
CA ALA A 170 -13.62 2.72 -24.09
C ALA A 170 -14.56 1.93 -25.03
N ALA A 171 -15.74 1.59 -24.54
CA ALA A 171 -16.79 0.90 -25.29
C ALA A 171 -17.75 1.90 -25.97
N HIS A 172 -18.44 1.43 -26.99
CA HIS A 172 -19.46 2.21 -27.69
C HIS A 172 -20.86 1.70 -27.29
N GLY A 173 -21.42 2.25 -26.21
CA GLY A 173 -22.83 2.04 -25.84
C GLY A 173 -23.19 0.69 -25.18
N ARG A 174 -22.29 -0.30 -25.14
CA ARG A 174 -22.56 -1.59 -24.49
C ARG A 174 -22.04 -1.58 -23.04
N ASN A 175 -22.96 -1.78 -22.09
CA ASN A 175 -22.65 -1.82 -20.63
C ASN A 175 -21.90 -0.59 -20.05
N GLU A 176 -21.83 0.49 -20.79
CA GLU A 176 -21.14 1.72 -20.40
C GLU A 176 -21.70 2.29 -19.09
N LEU A 177 -23.02 2.47 -19.02
CA LEU A 177 -23.72 2.97 -17.83
C LEU A 177 -23.51 2.04 -16.63
N HIS A 178 -23.61 0.73 -16.85
CA HIS A 178 -23.39 -0.25 -15.78
C HIS A 178 -21.97 -0.15 -15.21
N THR A 179 -20.95 -0.16 -16.08
CA THR A 179 -19.56 -0.09 -15.65
C THR A 179 -19.23 1.20 -14.90
N LEU A 180 -19.71 2.35 -15.41
CA LEU A 180 -19.52 3.64 -14.74
C LEU A 180 -20.16 3.65 -13.35
N ARG A 181 -21.39 3.16 -13.23
CA ARG A 181 -22.10 3.04 -11.94
C ARG A 181 -21.34 2.13 -10.98
N ARG A 182 -20.90 0.96 -11.45
CA ARG A 182 -20.11 0.03 -10.61
C ARG A 182 -18.79 0.65 -10.16
N GLY A 183 -18.09 1.40 -11.02
CA GLY A 183 -16.90 2.15 -10.65
C GLY A 183 -17.16 3.17 -9.54
N LEU A 184 -18.27 3.89 -9.61
CA LEU A 184 -18.67 4.84 -8.56
C LEU A 184 -19.00 4.13 -7.24
N GLU A 185 -19.76 3.02 -7.30
CA GLU A 185 -20.17 2.24 -6.12
C GLU A 185 -18.98 1.58 -5.41
N THR A 186 -18.00 1.08 -6.17
CA THR A 186 -16.81 0.42 -5.61
C THR A 186 -15.74 1.39 -5.12
N GLY A 187 -15.92 2.69 -5.39
CA GLY A 187 -15.00 3.73 -4.94
C GLY A 187 -13.66 3.75 -5.69
N VAL A 188 -13.62 3.25 -6.94
CA VAL A 188 -12.41 3.28 -7.77
C VAL A 188 -11.89 4.72 -7.88
N PRO A 189 -10.58 4.95 -7.66
CA PRO A 189 -10.00 6.31 -7.63
C PRO A 189 -10.15 7.08 -8.94
N TYR A 190 -9.94 6.43 -10.08
CA TYR A 190 -10.09 7.05 -11.38
C TYR A 190 -11.14 6.35 -12.24
N ILE A 191 -12.10 7.09 -12.76
CA ILE A 191 -13.15 6.60 -13.67
C ILE A 191 -13.14 7.46 -14.92
N GLY A 192 -12.63 6.94 -16.02
CA GLY A 192 -12.52 7.64 -17.30
C GLY A 192 -13.49 7.12 -18.35
N LEU A 193 -14.18 8.02 -19.03
CA LEU A 193 -15.03 7.71 -20.18
C LEU A 193 -14.41 8.24 -21.47
N VAL A 194 -14.03 7.35 -22.37
CA VAL A 194 -13.51 7.70 -23.69
C VAL A 194 -14.66 8.10 -24.61
N ALA A 195 -15.00 9.37 -24.61
CA ALA A 195 -16.09 9.93 -25.38
C ALA A 195 -15.79 11.39 -25.80
N SER A 196 -16.42 11.85 -26.89
CA SER A 196 -16.42 13.28 -27.17
C SER A 196 -17.22 14.04 -26.10
N PRO A 197 -16.98 15.36 -25.91
CA PRO A 197 -17.73 16.16 -24.92
C PRO A 197 -19.24 16.04 -25.08
N LYS A 198 -19.74 16.05 -26.31
CA LYS A 198 -21.18 15.94 -26.63
C LYS A 198 -21.74 14.56 -26.22
N ARG A 199 -21.02 13.48 -26.55
CA ARG A 199 -21.45 12.13 -26.19
C ARG A 199 -21.36 11.91 -24.68
N GLY A 200 -20.29 12.36 -24.05
CA GLY A 200 -20.11 12.29 -22.60
C GLY A 200 -21.22 12.97 -21.82
N ALA A 201 -21.62 14.19 -22.25
CA ALA A 201 -22.75 14.87 -21.65
C ALA A 201 -24.05 14.07 -21.74
N GLY A 202 -24.29 13.34 -22.83
CA GLY A 202 -25.43 12.43 -22.98
C GLY A 202 -25.39 11.29 -21.98
N VAL A 203 -24.24 10.61 -21.83
CA VAL A 203 -24.04 9.50 -20.89
C VAL A 203 -24.25 9.96 -19.44
N LEU A 204 -23.69 11.12 -19.08
CA LEU A 204 -23.87 11.68 -17.73
C LEU A 204 -25.35 12.05 -17.45
N ALA A 205 -26.06 12.56 -18.46
CA ALA A 205 -27.51 12.85 -18.34
C ALA A 205 -28.34 11.57 -18.12
N GLU A 206 -27.99 10.47 -18.79
CA GLU A 206 -28.60 9.16 -18.60
C GLU A 206 -28.36 8.63 -17.17
N LEU A 207 -27.10 8.63 -16.68
CA LEU A 207 -26.76 8.25 -15.31
C LEU A 207 -27.52 9.08 -14.27
N ARG A 208 -27.68 10.38 -14.51
CA ARG A 208 -28.46 11.27 -13.63
C ARG A 208 -29.95 10.87 -13.62
N THR A 209 -30.53 10.55 -14.78
CA THR A 209 -31.91 10.08 -14.89
C THR A 209 -32.10 8.75 -14.16
N ASP A 210 -31.08 7.90 -14.15
CA ASP A 210 -31.05 6.64 -13.45
C ASP A 210 -30.73 6.78 -11.94
N GLY A 211 -30.69 8.02 -11.40
CA GLY A 211 -30.60 8.30 -9.99
C GLY A 211 -29.17 8.45 -9.43
N VAL A 212 -28.14 8.55 -10.26
CA VAL A 212 -26.78 8.86 -9.81
C VAL A 212 -26.71 10.33 -9.38
N ALA A 213 -26.22 10.60 -8.16
CA ALA A 213 -26.10 11.94 -7.61
C ALA A 213 -25.10 12.80 -8.38
N GLY A 214 -25.34 14.13 -8.44
CA GLY A 214 -24.47 15.06 -9.18
C GLY A 214 -23.01 15.01 -8.75
N GLU A 215 -22.75 14.99 -7.46
CA GLU A 215 -21.38 14.87 -6.90
C GLU A 215 -20.65 13.58 -7.34
N GLN A 216 -21.38 12.49 -7.50
CA GLN A 216 -20.81 11.25 -8.01
C GLN A 216 -20.49 11.34 -9.50
N LEU A 217 -21.32 12.04 -10.28
CA LEU A 217 -21.09 12.23 -11.70
C LEU A 217 -19.82 13.07 -11.98
N GLU A 218 -19.48 14.01 -11.11
CA GLU A 218 -18.26 14.81 -11.18
C GLU A 218 -16.98 13.97 -11.06
N ARG A 219 -17.07 12.76 -10.52
CA ARG A 219 -15.96 11.82 -10.44
C ARG A 219 -15.66 11.12 -11.76
N ILE A 220 -16.54 11.23 -12.75
CA ILE A 220 -16.33 10.64 -14.07
C ILE A 220 -15.59 11.64 -14.94
N ASP A 221 -14.35 11.30 -15.28
CA ASP A 221 -13.52 12.08 -16.19
C ASP A 221 -13.97 11.86 -17.65
N VAL A 222 -14.52 12.90 -18.27
CA VAL A 222 -15.03 12.85 -19.65
C VAL A 222 -14.89 14.19 -20.39
N PRO A 223 -14.16 14.23 -21.50
CA PRO A 223 -13.35 13.17 -22.13
C PRO A 223 -12.22 12.68 -21.22
N ALA A 224 -12.00 11.35 -21.19
CA ALA A 224 -11.01 10.74 -20.33
C ALA A 224 -9.58 11.24 -20.61
N GLY A 225 -8.84 11.58 -19.54
CA GLY A 225 -7.45 12.01 -19.59
C GLY A 225 -7.26 13.54 -19.72
N ILE A 226 -6.03 13.98 -19.52
CA ILE A 226 -5.66 15.40 -19.66
C ILE A 226 -5.75 15.84 -21.11
N ASP A 227 -6.16 17.10 -21.32
CA ASP A 227 -6.19 17.67 -22.68
C ASP A 227 -4.77 18.04 -23.15
N ILE A 228 -4.22 17.16 -23.98
CA ILE A 228 -2.93 17.37 -24.67
C ILE A 228 -3.12 17.61 -26.17
N GLY A 229 -4.33 17.86 -26.63
CA GLY A 229 -4.67 17.94 -28.05
C GLY A 229 -4.57 16.61 -28.79
N SER A 230 -4.79 15.47 -28.09
CA SER A 230 -4.65 14.10 -28.61
C SER A 230 -5.57 13.84 -29.80
N ARG A 231 -5.04 13.17 -30.83
CA ARG A 231 -5.75 12.82 -32.06
C ARG A 231 -5.69 11.33 -32.39
N THR A 232 -4.64 10.66 -31.98
CA THR A 232 -4.46 9.22 -32.22
C THR A 232 -4.83 8.39 -31.00
N PRO A 233 -5.18 7.11 -31.17
CA PRO A 233 -5.45 6.21 -30.03
C PRO A 233 -4.33 6.16 -29.01
N ALA A 234 -3.06 6.20 -29.45
CA ALA A 234 -1.89 6.18 -28.56
C ALA A 234 -1.76 7.47 -27.76
N GLU A 235 -2.02 8.65 -28.36
CA GLU A 235 -2.01 9.94 -27.65
C GLU A 235 -3.15 10.03 -26.63
N ILE A 236 -4.35 9.53 -26.97
CA ILE A 236 -5.47 9.43 -26.02
C ILE A 236 -5.10 8.50 -24.86
N ALA A 237 -4.51 7.34 -25.16
CA ALA A 237 -4.05 6.43 -24.11
C ALA A 237 -2.98 7.05 -23.21
N LEU A 238 -2.04 7.82 -23.78
CA LEU A 238 -1.02 8.55 -23.03
C LEU A 238 -1.66 9.56 -22.07
N SER A 239 -2.65 10.35 -22.52
CA SER A 239 -3.32 11.33 -21.67
C SER A 239 -4.07 10.68 -20.51
N ILE A 240 -4.75 9.54 -20.76
CA ILE A 240 -5.45 8.75 -19.74
C ILE A 240 -4.43 8.20 -18.72
N LEU A 241 -3.35 7.59 -19.20
CA LEU A 241 -2.34 6.99 -18.33
C LEU A 241 -1.60 8.05 -17.49
N ALA A 242 -1.38 9.25 -18.02
CA ALA A 242 -0.84 10.37 -17.25
C ALA A 242 -1.73 10.73 -16.07
N THR A 243 -3.06 10.79 -16.27
CA THR A 243 -4.01 11.00 -15.17
C THR A 243 -3.98 9.86 -14.15
N ILE A 244 -3.95 8.61 -14.62
CA ILE A 244 -3.88 7.43 -13.73
C ILE A 244 -2.59 7.46 -12.88
N VAL A 245 -1.45 7.85 -13.46
CA VAL A 245 -0.19 7.99 -12.73
C VAL A 245 -0.28 9.11 -11.68
N ALA A 246 -0.89 10.26 -12.01
CA ALA A 246 -1.10 11.35 -11.06
C ALA A 246 -1.97 10.91 -9.87
N VAL A 247 -3.09 10.24 -10.13
CA VAL A 247 -3.97 9.67 -9.10
C VAL A 247 -3.22 8.66 -8.21
N ARG A 248 -2.42 7.76 -8.82
CA ARG A 248 -1.61 6.80 -8.08
C ARG A 248 -0.60 7.45 -7.13
N ARG A 249 -0.09 8.63 -7.49
CA ARG A 249 0.90 9.37 -6.69
C ARG A 249 0.28 10.29 -5.65
N GLY A 250 -1.05 10.27 -5.50
CA GLY A 250 -1.75 11.15 -4.56
C GLY A 250 -1.60 12.63 -4.92
N GLN A 251 -1.19 12.93 -6.14
CA GLN A 251 -1.18 14.29 -6.63
C GLN A 251 -2.62 14.64 -6.99
N ASP A 252 -3.22 15.59 -6.25
CA ASP A 252 -4.32 16.37 -6.75
C ASP A 252 -3.75 17.09 -7.96
N ALA A 253 -3.84 16.42 -9.12
CA ALA A 253 -3.50 17.09 -10.34
C ALA A 253 -4.56 18.19 -10.50
N GLU A 254 -4.22 19.42 -10.16
CA GLU A 254 -4.79 20.58 -10.82
C GLU A 254 -4.45 20.46 -12.31
N LEU A 255 -5.05 19.42 -12.91
CA LEU A 255 -5.04 19.25 -14.35
C LEU A 255 -5.94 20.36 -14.88
N PRO A 256 -5.43 21.28 -15.70
CA PRO A 256 -6.25 22.32 -16.28
C PRO A 256 -7.37 21.62 -17.07
N HIS A 257 -8.59 21.84 -16.62
CA HIS A 257 -9.86 21.44 -17.18
C HIS A 257 -10.35 19.99 -16.87
N HIS A 258 -11.35 19.93 -16.01
CA HIS A 258 -12.46 19.00 -15.88
C HIS A 258 -12.42 17.82 -14.89
N ALA A 259 -11.39 17.52 -14.17
CA ALA A 259 -11.55 16.57 -13.08
C ALA A 259 -11.16 17.19 -11.75
N HIS A 260 -12.17 17.60 -10.99
CA HIS A 260 -12.04 17.61 -9.54
C HIS A 260 -11.96 16.15 -9.12
N VAL A 261 -10.77 15.58 -9.18
CA VAL A 261 -10.50 14.30 -8.55
C VAL A 261 -10.51 14.62 -7.07
N PRO A 262 -11.59 14.23 -6.31
CA PRO A 262 -11.52 14.38 -4.86
C PRO A 262 -10.27 13.60 -4.45
N ALA A 263 -9.54 14.13 -3.46
CA ALA A 263 -8.39 13.43 -2.88
C ALA A 263 -8.80 11.98 -2.66
N ALA A 264 -8.45 11.13 -3.63
CA ALA A 264 -8.75 9.73 -3.55
C ALA A 264 -7.94 9.26 -2.36
N ALA A 265 -8.63 8.74 -1.36
CA ALA A 265 -7.99 7.93 -0.36
C ALA A 265 -7.00 7.03 -1.14
N SER A 266 -5.72 7.27 -0.95
CA SER A 266 -4.62 6.51 -1.53
C SER A 266 -5.12 5.09 -1.72
N THR A 267 -5.02 4.53 -2.94
CA THR A 267 -5.35 3.12 -3.14
C THR A 267 -4.42 2.38 -2.24
N ALA A 268 -4.95 2.06 -1.09
CA ALA A 268 -4.20 1.57 0.02
C ALA A 268 -3.50 0.28 -0.42
N GLY A 269 -2.22 0.39 -0.62
CA GLY A 269 -1.37 -0.59 -0.01
C GLY A 269 -1.88 -0.77 1.43
N PRO A 270 -1.59 -1.88 2.11
CA PRO A 270 -2.10 -2.08 3.46
C PRO A 270 -1.90 -0.78 4.25
N SER A 271 -2.98 -0.24 4.82
CA SER A 271 -2.94 1.04 5.55
C SER A 271 -1.80 0.97 6.56
N ALA A 272 -1.10 2.08 6.76
CA ALA A 272 -0.04 2.14 7.76
C ALA A 272 -0.55 1.50 9.05
N PRO A 273 0.23 0.62 9.70
CA PRO A 273 -0.23 -0.12 10.86
C PRO A 273 -0.61 0.86 11.96
N ALA A 274 -1.69 0.59 12.68
CA ALA A 274 -1.90 1.25 13.96
C ALA A 274 -0.69 0.93 14.86
N LEU A 275 -0.18 1.94 15.55
CA LEU A 275 0.95 1.80 16.46
C LEU A 275 0.45 1.73 17.90
N ALA A 276 1.09 0.93 18.72
CA ALA A 276 0.87 0.83 20.16
C ALA A 276 2.19 0.96 20.90
N ILE A 277 2.14 1.32 22.18
CA ILE A 277 3.31 1.37 23.06
C ILE A 277 3.28 0.15 23.98
N ASP A 278 4.35 -0.62 24.02
CA ASP A 278 4.54 -1.71 24.98
C ASP A 278 4.63 -1.12 26.40
N PRO A 279 3.69 -1.42 27.30
CA PRO A 279 3.66 -0.80 28.63
C PRO A 279 4.80 -1.28 29.56
N ILE A 280 5.53 -2.33 29.17
CA ILE A 280 6.63 -2.88 29.99
C ILE A 280 7.97 -2.22 29.65
N CYS A 281 8.24 -1.97 28.37
CA CYS A 281 9.54 -1.45 27.94
C CYS A 281 9.46 -0.11 27.18
N GLY A 282 8.26 0.40 26.90
CA GLY A 282 8.05 1.67 26.20
C GLY A 282 8.31 1.63 24.69
N MET A 283 8.50 0.44 24.12
CA MET A 283 8.82 0.30 22.70
C MET A 283 7.55 0.45 21.84
N THR A 284 7.67 1.16 20.71
CA THR A 284 6.62 1.21 19.70
C THR A 284 6.50 -0.13 18.98
N VAL A 285 5.28 -0.65 18.88
CA VAL A 285 4.96 -1.93 18.24
C VAL A 285 3.81 -1.75 17.26
N ALA A 286 3.79 -2.54 16.19
CA ALA A 286 2.65 -2.58 15.29
C ALA A 286 1.47 -3.28 15.95
N ALA A 287 0.30 -2.65 15.98
CA ALA A 287 -0.94 -3.24 16.50
C ALA A 287 -1.57 -4.16 15.46
N VAL A 288 -0.93 -5.29 15.19
CA VAL A 288 -1.34 -6.31 14.20
C VAL A 288 -1.47 -7.68 14.86
N ALA A 289 -2.19 -8.60 14.22
CA ALA A 289 -2.42 -9.95 14.75
C ALA A 289 -1.14 -10.76 15.01
N ALA A 290 -0.07 -10.48 14.27
CA ALA A 290 1.24 -11.12 14.43
C ALA A 290 2.06 -10.57 15.62
N SER A 291 1.62 -9.49 16.29
CA SER A 291 2.29 -8.95 17.47
C SER A 291 1.76 -9.63 18.72
N PRO A 292 2.64 -9.99 19.69
CA PRO A 292 2.22 -10.49 20.99
C PRO A 292 1.21 -9.54 21.65
N SER A 293 0.07 -10.04 22.10
CA SER A 293 -0.98 -9.22 22.69
C SER A 293 -1.77 -9.95 23.78
N VAL A 294 -2.48 -9.18 24.62
CA VAL A 294 -3.42 -9.70 25.61
C VAL A 294 -4.64 -8.79 25.69
N GLN A 295 -5.82 -9.36 26.01
CA GLN A 295 -7.00 -8.57 26.33
C GLN A 295 -6.95 -8.16 27.82
N PHE A 296 -6.97 -6.85 28.08
CA PHE A 296 -6.94 -6.29 29.41
C PHE A 296 -7.92 -5.13 29.51
N GLU A 297 -8.82 -5.16 30.49
CA GLU A 297 -9.87 -4.15 30.72
C GLU A 297 -10.74 -3.80 29.48
N GLY A 298 -10.88 -4.74 28.53
CA GLY A 298 -11.67 -4.55 27.31
C GLY A 298 -10.89 -3.96 26.14
N GLU A 299 -9.59 -3.69 26.33
CA GLU A 299 -8.68 -3.23 25.27
C GLU A 299 -7.64 -4.30 24.91
N THR A 300 -7.10 -4.25 23.70
CA THR A 300 -6.00 -5.10 23.27
C THR A 300 -4.69 -4.39 23.52
N VAL A 301 -3.88 -4.91 24.43
CA VAL A 301 -2.54 -4.42 24.76
C VAL A 301 -1.51 -5.21 23.94
N TYR A 302 -0.64 -4.51 23.23
CA TYR A 302 0.37 -5.11 22.38
C TYR A 302 1.77 -5.00 23.01
N PHE A 303 2.62 -6.00 22.75
CA PHE A 303 3.96 -6.12 23.33
C PHE A 303 5.02 -6.35 22.25
N CYS A 304 6.24 -5.92 22.55
CA CYS A 304 7.38 -6.11 21.67
C CYS A 304 7.85 -7.58 21.59
N CYS A 305 7.59 -8.36 22.62
CA CYS A 305 7.97 -9.78 22.70
C CYS A 305 7.12 -10.53 23.74
N GLU A 306 7.16 -11.86 23.69
CA GLU A 306 6.46 -12.72 24.66
C GLU A 306 6.98 -12.50 26.11
N GLY A 307 8.25 -12.10 26.27
CA GLY A 307 8.81 -11.77 27.59
C GLY A 307 8.13 -10.55 28.25
N CYS A 308 7.87 -9.48 27.48
CA CYS A 308 7.12 -8.32 27.98
C CYS A 308 5.67 -8.66 28.26
N LYS A 309 5.01 -9.44 27.38
CA LYS A 309 3.66 -9.93 27.61
C LYS A 309 3.56 -10.75 28.91
N SER A 310 4.42 -11.74 29.10
CA SER A 310 4.42 -12.57 30.32
C SER A 310 4.67 -11.75 31.58
N LYS A 311 5.53 -10.72 31.52
CA LYS A 311 5.79 -9.83 32.63
C LYS A 311 4.55 -8.98 32.96
N PHE A 312 3.83 -8.50 31.95
CA PHE A 312 2.57 -7.77 32.13
C PHE A 312 1.50 -8.67 32.77
N GLU A 313 1.32 -9.89 32.26
CA GLU A 313 0.38 -10.88 32.79
C GLU A 313 0.67 -11.20 34.26
N GLN A 314 1.95 -11.34 34.64
CA GLN A 314 2.35 -11.53 36.03
C GLN A 314 2.06 -10.33 36.91
N GLN A 315 2.26 -9.09 36.41
CA GLN A 315 2.00 -7.87 37.18
C GLN A 315 0.51 -7.64 37.43
N HIS A 316 -0.36 -8.13 36.54
CA HIS A 316 -1.81 -7.95 36.62
C HIS A 316 -2.55 -9.22 37.04
N GLU A 317 -1.84 -10.24 37.52
CA GLU A 317 -2.39 -11.54 37.97
C GLU A 317 -3.30 -12.20 36.90
N LEU A 318 -3.02 -11.96 35.63
CA LEU A 318 -3.77 -12.56 34.56
C LEU A 318 -3.36 -14.04 34.44
N ALA A 319 -4.35 -14.93 34.46
CA ALA A 319 -4.10 -16.37 34.33
C ALA A 319 -3.42 -16.64 32.99
N VAL A 320 -2.21 -17.21 33.02
CA VAL A 320 -1.56 -17.73 31.83
C VAL A 320 -2.46 -18.85 31.27
N GLY A 321 -3.17 -18.56 30.18
CA GLY A 321 -4.04 -19.51 29.52
C GLY A 321 -3.23 -20.74 29.10
N ALA A 322 -3.70 -21.90 29.55
CA ALA A 322 -3.15 -23.24 29.23
C ALA A 322 -3.40 -23.60 27.76
#